data_fc1e298b1b040965378e86f7843e4d79
#
_entry.id   fc1e298b1b040965378e86f7843e4d79
#
_cell.length_a   1.000
_cell.length_b   1.000
_cell.length_c   1.000
_cell.angle_alpha   90.00
_cell.angle_beta   90.00
_cell.angle_gamma   90.00
#
_symmetry.space_group_name_H-M   'P 1'
#
loop_
_entity.id
_entity.type
_entity.pdbx_description
1 polymer ?
#
loop_
_entity_poly.entity_id
_entity_poly.type
_entity_poly.pdbx_seq_one_letter_code
_entity_poly.pdbx_strand_id
1 'polypeptide(L)'
;MPSIPVTLPSKPEASHAREVAFIGGIISTPLRLRLLSTVGKVDNRDEIRDFLASRRARISPQQAGLAPGGRRRVPGLRREEVAVLAGVSTDWYTRLEKGHITGVSEDVLNAVARALQLDDAERAHLFDLARAATTGPSPRRVRKVRPGLQRMLDAMTDAPAIIRNGRMDIVAANRLGQAMYWPVYQSRVPAPGRGPRPDTARPQPANIARFQFLDPAGHDFFPDWENAADITVALLRTEAGRDPYNKELTQLIGELSTRSDDFRGRWAQHNVRLHHTGTKAYHHPAIGDLVLDYESMDLHADPGLNLTVYTAAPDTPSHDALRLLASWAATLAQPDQPHDADAQHA
;
A
#
# COMPACT_ATOMS: atom_id res chain seq x y z
N MET A 1 -65.40 10.67 19.35
CA MET A 1 -66.03 9.40 19.78
C MET A 1 -66.32 8.56 18.57
N PRO A 2 -66.01 7.26 18.51
CA PRO A 2 -65.52 6.35 19.52
C PRO A 2 -64.19 5.64 19.16
N SER A 3 -63.56 5.12 20.20
CA SER A 3 -62.33 4.30 20.21
C SER A 3 -62.57 2.90 19.62
N ILE A 4 -61.59 2.35 18.90
CA ILE A 4 -61.53 0.94 18.52
C ILE A 4 -60.24 0.35 19.11
N PRO A 5 -60.30 -0.83 19.76
CA PRO A 5 -59.17 -1.42 20.48
C PRO A 5 -58.22 -2.21 19.60
N VAL A 6 -56.94 -2.15 19.96
CA VAL A 6 -55.84 -2.94 19.41
C VAL A 6 -55.90 -4.37 19.98
N THR A 7 -55.97 -5.36 19.11
CA THR A 7 -55.85 -6.77 19.47
C THR A 7 -54.50 -7.29 18.96
N LEU A 8 -53.68 -7.80 19.89
CA LEU A 8 -52.47 -8.57 19.61
C LEU A 8 -52.84 -10.04 19.32
N PRO A 9 -52.21 -10.74 18.39
CA PRO A 9 -52.27 -12.19 18.37
C PRO A 9 -51.04 -12.82 19.02
N SER A 10 -51.35 -13.84 19.78
CA SER A 10 -50.51 -14.75 20.54
C SER A 10 -49.66 -15.70 19.69
N LYS A 11 -48.52 -16.11 20.32
CA LYS A 11 -47.68 -17.26 19.90
C LYS A 11 -48.47 -18.55 19.69
N PRO A 12 -47.94 -19.45 18.86
CA PRO A 12 -48.11 -20.87 19.10
C PRO A 12 -46.79 -21.57 19.42
N GLU A 13 -47.00 -22.60 20.24
CA GLU A 13 -46.05 -23.51 20.86
C GLU A 13 -45.42 -24.52 19.91
N ALA A 14 -44.34 -25.12 20.43
CA ALA A 14 -43.57 -26.21 19.89
C ALA A 14 -44.36 -27.52 19.71
N SER A 15 -44.09 -28.32 18.73
CA SER A 15 -43.92 -29.79 18.84
C SER A 15 -43.55 -30.43 17.48
N HIS A 16 -42.67 -31.39 17.62
CA HIS A 16 -42.40 -32.61 16.86
C HIS A 16 -41.15 -32.65 15.95
N ALA A 17 -40.18 -33.29 16.56
CA ALA A 17 -39.07 -33.96 15.92
C ALA A 17 -39.58 -35.04 14.90
N ARG A 18 -38.93 -35.13 13.77
CA ARG A 18 -38.75 -36.39 13.03
C ARG A 18 -37.38 -36.39 12.34
N GLU A 19 -36.58 -37.32 12.80
CA GLU A 19 -35.39 -37.89 12.20
C GLU A 19 -35.64 -38.32 10.75
N VAL A 20 -34.77 -37.93 9.82
CA VAL A 20 -34.51 -38.69 8.59
C VAL A 20 -33.01 -38.66 8.33
N ALA A 21 -32.49 -39.86 8.15
CA ALA A 21 -31.10 -40.23 8.04
C ALA A 21 -30.40 -39.78 6.75
N PHE A 22 -29.11 -39.52 6.87
CA PHE A 22 -27.96 -39.82 5.99
C PHE A 22 -28.24 -40.25 4.56
N ILE A 23 -27.74 -39.44 3.58
CA ILE A 23 -26.95 -39.97 2.44
C ILE A 23 -25.87 -38.94 2.12
N GLY A 24 -24.65 -39.43 1.95
CA GLY A 24 -23.41 -38.68 1.80
C GLY A 24 -23.27 -37.98 0.46
N GLY A 25 -22.49 -36.93 0.48
CA GLY A 25 -21.99 -36.19 -0.67
C GLY A 25 -20.74 -35.42 -0.25
N ILE A 26 -19.61 -36.05 -0.37
CA ILE A 26 -18.28 -35.44 -0.21
C ILE A 26 -18.14 -34.36 -1.29
N ILE A 27 -18.12 -33.10 -0.90
CA ILE A 27 -17.56 -32.01 -1.73
C ILE A 27 -16.50 -31.27 -0.91
N SER A 28 -15.30 -31.56 -1.28
CA SER A 28 -14.01 -30.98 -1.00
C SER A 28 -14.02 -29.55 -0.55
N THR A 29 -13.61 -29.35 0.70
CA THR A 29 -13.07 -28.09 1.19
C THR A 29 -11.57 -28.27 1.42
N PRO A 30 -10.73 -27.95 0.42
CA PRO A 30 -9.34 -27.67 0.75
C PRO A 30 -8.79 -26.35 0.19
N LEU A 31 -9.59 -25.49 -0.49
CA LEU A 31 -9.03 -24.25 -1.06
C LEU A 31 -9.00 -23.08 -0.06
N ARG A 32 -9.91 -23.02 0.93
CA ARG A 32 -9.96 -21.92 1.91
C ARG A 32 -8.90 -21.99 3.02
N LEU A 33 -8.42 -23.17 3.36
CA LEU A 33 -7.40 -23.31 4.42
C LEU A 33 -5.97 -23.07 3.93
N ARG A 34 -5.68 -23.20 2.65
CA ARG A 34 -4.34 -22.94 2.10
C ARG A 34 -4.01 -21.45 1.94
N LEU A 35 -5.02 -20.58 1.81
CA LEU A 35 -4.83 -19.12 1.70
C LEU A 35 -4.50 -18.46 3.05
N LEU A 36 -4.89 -19.05 4.18
CA LEU A 36 -4.66 -18.46 5.50
C LEU A 36 -3.28 -18.78 6.09
N SER A 37 -2.57 -19.79 5.57
CA SER A 37 -1.25 -20.17 6.07
C SER A 37 -0.08 -19.52 5.33
N THR A 38 -0.33 -18.80 4.23
CA THR A 38 0.73 -18.22 3.38
C THR A 38 0.91 -16.71 3.59
N VAL A 39 0.04 -16.05 4.35
CA VAL A 39 0.06 -14.59 4.58
C VAL A 39 1.17 -14.14 5.55
N GLY A 40 1.91 -15.07 6.18
CA GLY A 40 2.88 -14.77 7.25
C GLY A 40 4.35 -14.70 6.85
N LYS A 41 4.70 -15.00 5.61
CA LYS A 41 6.11 -14.95 5.17
C LYS A 41 6.14 -14.56 3.69
N VAL A 42 6.52 -13.33 3.40
CA VAL A 42 6.93 -12.97 2.03
C VAL A 42 8.27 -13.68 1.82
N ASP A 43 8.24 -14.89 1.24
CA ASP A 43 9.45 -15.58 0.80
C ASP A 43 9.83 -14.93 -0.53
N ASN A 44 11.05 -14.43 -0.63
CA ASN A 44 11.57 -13.82 -1.86
C ASN A 44 11.40 -14.75 -3.08
N ARG A 45 11.45 -16.06 -2.89
CA ARG A 45 11.22 -17.04 -3.95
C ARG A 45 9.79 -17.06 -4.44
N ASP A 46 8.83 -16.97 -3.52
CA ASP A 46 7.41 -16.92 -3.86
C ASP A 46 7.07 -15.61 -4.58
N GLU A 47 7.63 -14.49 -4.14
CA GLU A 47 7.45 -13.19 -4.82
C GLU A 47 8.01 -13.21 -6.24
N ILE A 48 9.22 -13.74 -6.45
CA ILE A 48 9.82 -13.90 -7.78
C ILE A 48 8.94 -14.77 -8.68
N ARG A 49 8.48 -15.91 -8.17
CA ARG A 49 7.60 -16.84 -8.89
C ARG A 49 6.33 -16.15 -9.35
N ASP A 50 5.65 -15.50 -8.41
CA ASP A 50 4.34 -14.92 -8.66
C ASP A 50 4.45 -13.67 -9.54
N PHE A 51 5.49 -12.85 -9.34
CA PHE A 51 5.81 -11.73 -10.22
C PHE A 51 6.04 -12.17 -11.66
N LEU A 52 7.00 -13.07 -11.91
CA LEU A 52 7.34 -13.52 -13.26
C LEU A 52 6.15 -14.23 -13.93
N ALA A 53 5.43 -15.09 -13.20
CA ALA A 53 4.26 -15.77 -13.71
C ALA A 53 3.14 -14.78 -14.09
N SER A 54 2.90 -13.76 -13.27
CA SER A 54 1.89 -12.71 -13.56
C SER A 54 2.25 -11.91 -14.82
N ARG A 55 3.54 -11.56 -15.00
CA ARG A 55 4.00 -10.81 -16.19
C ARG A 55 3.90 -11.65 -17.45
N ARG A 56 4.33 -12.91 -17.40
CA ARG A 56 4.19 -13.85 -18.51
C ARG A 56 2.73 -14.08 -18.92
N ALA A 57 1.81 -14.09 -17.97
CA ALA A 57 0.40 -14.29 -18.24
C ALA A 57 -0.29 -13.10 -18.95
N ARG A 58 0.28 -11.89 -18.86
CA ARG A 58 -0.28 -10.65 -19.45
C ARG A 58 0.01 -10.49 -20.93
N ILE A 59 1.08 -11.08 -21.43
CA ILE A 59 1.55 -10.87 -22.81
C ILE A 59 1.01 -11.98 -23.69
N SER A 60 0.24 -11.62 -24.70
CA SER A 60 -0.16 -12.56 -25.73
C SER A 60 1.02 -12.88 -26.66
N PRO A 61 1.04 -14.06 -27.32
CA PRO A 61 2.07 -14.40 -28.30
C PRO A 61 2.18 -13.37 -29.43
N GLN A 62 1.06 -12.83 -29.87
CA GLN A 62 1.00 -11.83 -30.94
C GLN A 62 1.70 -10.53 -30.52
N GLN A 63 1.49 -10.06 -29.27
CA GLN A 63 2.21 -8.91 -28.72
C GLN A 63 3.71 -9.16 -28.62
N ALA A 64 4.12 -10.42 -28.40
CA ALA A 64 5.53 -10.83 -28.36
C ALA A 64 6.12 -11.11 -29.74
N GLY A 65 5.39 -10.87 -30.84
CA GLY A 65 5.85 -11.14 -32.21
C GLY A 65 5.91 -12.63 -32.59
N LEU A 66 5.23 -13.50 -31.84
CA LEU A 66 5.19 -14.92 -32.12
C LEU A 66 3.97 -15.27 -32.96
N ALA A 67 4.12 -16.21 -33.91
CA ALA A 67 3.01 -16.71 -34.70
C ALA A 67 1.93 -17.31 -33.79
N PRO A 68 0.65 -17.13 -34.12
CA PRO A 68 -0.43 -17.74 -33.36
C PRO A 68 -0.28 -19.26 -33.44
N GLY A 69 0.17 -19.89 -32.38
CA GLY A 69 0.26 -21.35 -32.27
C GLY A 69 -1.11 -21.98 -32.07
N GLY A 70 -1.26 -23.28 -32.39
CA GLY A 70 -2.50 -24.02 -32.26
C GLY A 70 -3.19 -23.94 -30.90
N ARG A 71 -4.11 -24.85 -30.61
CA ARG A 71 -4.95 -24.84 -29.38
C ARG A 71 -4.16 -24.57 -28.10
N ARG A 72 -4.32 -23.37 -27.51
CA ARG A 72 -3.61 -22.91 -26.32
C ARG A 72 -4.42 -23.21 -25.05
N ARG A 73 -3.75 -23.68 -24.00
CA ARG A 73 -4.35 -23.85 -22.66
C ARG A 73 -4.24 -22.61 -21.79
N VAL A 74 -3.37 -21.65 -22.17
CA VAL A 74 -3.12 -20.39 -21.43
C VAL A 74 -3.19 -19.23 -22.41
N PRO A 75 -3.79 -18.10 -22.02
CA PRO A 75 -3.90 -16.91 -22.88
C PRO A 75 -2.55 -16.21 -23.06
N GLY A 76 -1.68 -16.22 -22.05
CA GLY A 76 -0.38 -15.59 -22.08
C GLY A 76 0.74 -16.44 -22.70
N LEU A 77 1.96 -15.95 -22.61
CA LEU A 77 3.14 -16.67 -23.09
C LEU A 77 3.37 -17.98 -22.31
N ARG A 78 3.88 -19.01 -23.01
CA ARG A 78 4.40 -20.21 -22.39
C ARG A 78 5.85 -19.99 -21.91
N ARG A 79 6.33 -20.81 -20.95
CA ARG A 79 7.73 -20.72 -20.47
C ARG A 79 8.73 -20.91 -21.60
N GLU A 80 8.46 -21.85 -22.50
CA GLU A 80 9.28 -22.11 -23.69
C GLU A 80 9.37 -20.90 -24.61
N GLU A 81 8.27 -20.16 -24.79
CA GLU A 81 8.22 -18.95 -25.61
C GLU A 81 9.05 -17.82 -24.98
N VAL A 82 8.93 -17.60 -23.66
CA VAL A 82 9.77 -16.62 -22.96
C VAL A 82 11.24 -17.00 -23.03
N ALA A 83 11.58 -18.28 -22.88
CA ALA A 83 12.94 -18.77 -22.95
C ALA A 83 13.58 -18.47 -24.33
N VAL A 84 12.85 -18.73 -25.42
CA VAL A 84 13.28 -18.39 -26.80
C VAL A 84 13.50 -16.90 -26.95
N LEU A 85 12.54 -16.07 -26.51
CA LEU A 85 12.63 -14.59 -26.61
C LEU A 85 13.78 -14.03 -25.78
N ALA A 86 14.07 -14.63 -24.63
CA ALA A 86 15.18 -14.23 -23.75
C ALA A 86 16.54 -14.84 -24.14
N GLY A 87 16.59 -15.76 -25.12
CA GLY A 87 17.83 -16.42 -25.52
C GLY A 87 18.39 -17.37 -24.47
N VAL A 88 17.52 -18.01 -23.65
CA VAL A 88 17.92 -18.97 -22.61
C VAL A 88 17.23 -20.33 -22.82
N SER A 89 17.68 -21.37 -22.11
CA SER A 89 16.97 -22.66 -22.18
C SER A 89 15.64 -22.62 -21.38
N THR A 90 14.67 -23.42 -21.80
CA THR A 90 13.37 -23.55 -21.12
C THR A 90 13.54 -24.02 -19.67
N ASP A 91 14.48 -24.91 -19.40
CA ASP A 91 14.78 -25.39 -18.04
C ASP A 91 15.37 -24.26 -17.18
N TRP A 92 16.23 -23.45 -17.77
CA TRP A 92 16.82 -22.31 -17.09
C TRP A 92 15.73 -21.29 -16.70
N TYR A 93 14.87 -20.89 -17.66
CA TYR A 93 13.77 -19.97 -17.37
C TYR A 93 12.78 -20.56 -16.34
N THR A 94 12.50 -21.86 -16.43
CA THR A 94 11.64 -22.55 -15.47
C THR A 94 12.21 -22.50 -14.05
N ARG A 95 13.54 -22.65 -13.90
CA ARG A 95 14.22 -22.52 -12.60
C ARG A 95 14.15 -21.07 -12.08
N LEU A 96 14.37 -20.07 -12.96
CA LEU A 96 14.24 -18.66 -12.61
C LEU A 96 12.82 -18.36 -12.11
N GLU A 97 11.78 -18.73 -12.88
CA GLU A 97 10.38 -18.52 -12.50
C GLU A 97 9.98 -19.28 -11.21
N LYS A 98 10.71 -20.33 -10.82
CA LYS A 98 10.56 -21.00 -9.52
C LYS A 98 11.28 -20.28 -8.38
N GLY A 99 11.85 -19.11 -8.62
CA GLY A 99 12.52 -18.29 -7.60
C GLY A 99 14.02 -18.53 -7.44
N HIS A 100 14.66 -19.29 -8.34
CA HIS A 100 16.11 -19.50 -8.32
C HIS A 100 16.82 -18.39 -9.12
N ILE A 101 16.87 -17.19 -8.55
CA ILE A 101 17.41 -15.98 -9.19
C ILE A 101 18.85 -15.63 -8.71
N THR A 102 19.34 -16.29 -7.67
CA THR A 102 20.66 -16.02 -7.10
C THR A 102 21.76 -16.30 -8.13
N GLY A 103 22.66 -15.33 -8.32
CA GLY A 103 23.79 -15.46 -9.25
C GLY A 103 23.44 -15.29 -10.74
N VAL A 104 22.23 -14.88 -11.07
CA VAL A 104 21.84 -14.53 -12.43
C VAL A 104 22.51 -13.23 -12.84
N SER A 105 23.14 -13.20 -14.03
CA SER A 105 23.79 -11.99 -14.54
C SER A 105 22.76 -10.93 -14.92
N GLU A 106 23.20 -9.67 -14.88
CA GLU A 106 22.36 -8.52 -15.27
C GLU A 106 21.92 -8.61 -16.74
N ASP A 107 22.78 -9.11 -17.63
CA ASP A 107 22.46 -9.27 -19.05
C ASP A 107 21.27 -10.25 -19.25
N VAL A 108 21.25 -11.33 -18.50
CA VAL A 108 20.16 -12.30 -18.57
C VAL A 108 18.88 -11.73 -17.94
N LEU A 109 18.97 -11.01 -16.83
CA LEU A 109 17.81 -10.29 -16.26
C LEU A 109 17.24 -9.26 -17.24
N ASN A 110 18.11 -8.53 -17.95
CA ASN A 110 17.70 -7.60 -19.01
C ASN A 110 17.04 -8.33 -20.18
N ALA A 111 17.54 -9.49 -20.59
CA ALA A 111 16.95 -10.27 -21.66
C ALA A 111 15.56 -10.80 -21.27
N VAL A 112 15.40 -11.27 -20.04
CA VAL A 112 14.09 -11.68 -19.48
C VAL A 112 13.13 -10.48 -19.38
N ALA A 113 13.62 -9.32 -18.92
CA ALA A 113 12.81 -8.10 -18.84
C ALA A 113 12.28 -7.67 -20.21
N ARG A 114 13.12 -7.72 -21.25
CA ARG A 114 12.68 -7.45 -22.64
C ARG A 114 11.69 -8.48 -23.14
N ALA A 115 11.95 -9.77 -22.91
CA ALA A 115 11.06 -10.86 -23.33
C ALA A 115 9.67 -10.75 -22.69
N LEU A 116 9.60 -10.27 -21.45
CA LEU A 116 8.37 -10.03 -20.71
C LEU A 116 7.84 -8.61 -20.86
N GLN A 117 8.44 -7.78 -21.74
CA GLN A 117 8.03 -6.39 -21.99
C GLN A 117 7.81 -5.59 -20.69
N LEU A 118 8.70 -5.79 -19.72
CA LEU A 118 8.62 -5.10 -18.44
C LEU A 118 8.84 -3.60 -18.62
N ASP A 119 7.99 -2.80 -18.00
CA ASP A 119 8.23 -1.37 -17.86
C ASP A 119 9.41 -1.08 -16.89
N ASP A 120 9.79 0.19 -16.75
CA ASP A 120 10.93 0.60 -15.91
C ASP A 120 10.73 0.23 -14.43
N ALA A 121 9.49 0.32 -13.91
CA ALA A 121 9.17 -0.07 -12.54
C ALA A 121 9.29 -1.58 -12.33
N GLU A 122 8.74 -2.35 -13.24
CA GLU A 122 8.76 -3.81 -13.24
C GLU A 122 10.18 -4.36 -13.42
N ARG A 123 10.97 -3.72 -14.30
CA ARG A 123 12.38 -4.03 -14.49
C ARG A 123 13.18 -3.74 -13.21
N ALA A 124 13.02 -2.56 -12.62
CA ALA A 124 13.68 -2.20 -11.37
C ALA A 124 13.33 -3.19 -10.24
N HIS A 125 12.07 -3.59 -10.14
CA HIS A 125 11.59 -4.58 -9.16
C HIS A 125 12.24 -5.95 -9.37
N LEU A 126 12.37 -6.43 -10.61
CA LEU A 126 13.06 -7.69 -10.92
C LEU A 126 14.52 -7.67 -10.43
N PHE A 127 15.22 -6.55 -10.66
CA PHE A 127 16.61 -6.36 -10.20
C PHE A 127 16.71 -6.28 -8.67
N ASP A 128 15.75 -5.62 -8.00
CA ASP A 128 15.70 -5.56 -6.55
C ASP A 128 15.49 -6.95 -5.93
N LEU A 129 14.59 -7.77 -6.49
CA LEU A 129 14.39 -9.17 -6.09
C LEU A 129 15.66 -10.01 -6.26
N ALA A 130 16.39 -9.82 -7.37
CA ALA A 130 17.64 -10.52 -7.62
C ALA A 130 18.75 -10.11 -6.63
N ARG A 131 18.87 -8.82 -6.36
CA ARG A 131 19.83 -8.27 -5.38
C ARG A 131 19.51 -8.78 -3.97
N ALA A 132 18.24 -8.75 -3.55
CA ALA A 132 17.82 -9.23 -2.24
C ALA A 132 18.10 -10.74 -2.05
N ALA A 133 17.96 -11.54 -3.11
CA ALA A 133 18.30 -12.97 -3.08
C ALA A 133 19.80 -13.24 -2.84
N THR A 134 20.65 -12.28 -3.21
CA THR A 134 22.13 -12.41 -3.10
C THR A 134 22.65 -11.86 -1.77
N THR A 135 22.05 -10.75 -1.27
CA THR A 135 22.61 -10.01 -0.12
C THR A 135 22.12 -10.51 1.23
N GLY A 136 21.01 -11.26 1.29
CA GLY A 136 20.43 -11.74 2.55
C GLY A 136 19.89 -10.61 3.46
N PRO A 137 19.48 -10.93 4.69
CA PRO A 137 18.92 -9.96 5.61
C PRO A 137 19.96 -8.92 6.05
N SER A 138 19.70 -7.65 5.75
CA SER A 138 20.50 -6.53 6.25
C SER A 138 19.79 -5.89 7.45
N PRO A 139 20.49 -5.60 8.57
CA PRO A 139 19.87 -4.92 9.69
C PRO A 139 19.56 -3.47 9.33
N ARG A 140 18.40 -3.21 8.74
CA ARG A 140 17.89 -1.87 8.53
C ARG A 140 17.40 -1.33 9.86
N ARG A 141 18.21 -0.49 10.49
CA ARG A 141 17.79 0.27 11.69
C ARG A 141 16.71 1.27 11.26
N VAL A 142 15.61 1.35 12.01
CA VAL A 142 14.70 2.50 11.98
C VAL A 142 15.54 3.74 12.25
N ARG A 143 15.89 4.48 11.21
CA ARG A 143 16.68 5.70 11.35
C ARG A 143 15.72 6.82 11.75
N LYS A 144 16.00 7.45 12.90
CA LYS A 144 15.44 8.77 13.20
C LYS A 144 15.93 9.73 12.12
N VAL A 145 15.04 10.60 11.68
CA VAL A 145 15.40 11.66 10.74
C VAL A 145 16.52 12.51 11.34
N ARG A 146 17.57 12.75 10.54
CA ARG A 146 18.73 13.53 10.98
C ARG A 146 18.32 14.99 11.24
N PRO A 147 18.92 15.67 12.24
CA PRO A 147 18.58 17.06 12.54
C PRO A 147 18.72 18.00 11.34
N GLY A 148 19.71 17.77 10.45
CA GLY A 148 19.89 18.54 9.23
C GLY A 148 18.72 18.38 8.25
N LEU A 149 18.19 17.17 8.12
CA LEU A 149 17.05 16.88 7.27
C LEU A 149 15.76 17.50 7.84
N GLN A 150 15.58 17.48 9.16
CA GLN A 150 14.47 18.18 9.82
C GLN A 150 14.55 19.70 9.60
N ARG A 151 15.73 20.31 9.77
CA ARG A 151 15.91 21.75 9.46
C ARG A 151 15.59 22.10 8.00
N MET A 152 15.93 21.21 7.06
CA MET A 152 15.57 21.37 5.65
C MET A 152 14.04 21.37 5.47
N LEU A 153 13.32 20.42 6.11
CA LEU A 153 11.87 20.41 6.11
C LEU A 153 11.28 21.69 6.71
N ASP A 154 11.80 22.14 7.85
CA ASP A 154 11.30 23.32 8.57
C ASP A 154 11.52 24.61 7.77
N ALA A 155 12.53 24.63 6.88
CA ALA A 155 12.78 25.73 5.97
C ALA A 155 11.81 25.80 4.77
N MET A 156 11.06 24.72 4.49
CA MET A 156 10.01 24.70 3.47
C MET A 156 8.70 25.22 4.05
N THR A 157 8.44 26.53 3.91
CA THR A 157 7.30 27.19 4.55
C THR A 157 6.02 27.18 3.72
N ASP A 158 6.15 27.10 2.38
CA ASP A 158 5.04 27.30 1.44
C ASP A 158 4.60 26.02 0.71
N ALA A 159 5.29 24.91 0.97
CA ALA A 159 5.01 23.61 0.36
C ALA A 159 4.86 22.53 1.44
N PRO A 160 3.76 21.78 1.47
CA PRO A 160 3.65 20.59 2.32
C PRO A 160 4.76 19.58 1.97
N ALA A 161 5.50 19.12 2.96
CA ALA A 161 6.58 18.15 2.78
C ALA A 161 6.55 17.09 3.86
N ILE A 162 6.67 15.83 3.47
CA ILE A 162 6.75 14.68 4.36
C ILE A 162 7.94 13.80 4.03
N ILE A 163 8.49 13.15 5.04
CA ILE A 163 9.42 12.03 4.88
C ILE A 163 8.72 10.78 5.37
N ARG A 164 8.65 9.78 4.50
CA ARG A 164 8.11 8.47 4.82
C ARG A 164 9.16 7.38 4.66
N ASN A 165 8.95 6.26 5.35
CA ASN A 165 9.71 5.03 5.11
C ASN A 165 8.98 4.12 4.10
N GLY A 166 9.61 2.99 3.74
CA GLY A 166 9.03 2.03 2.79
C GLY A 166 7.75 1.35 3.28
N ARG A 167 7.41 1.43 4.58
CA ARG A 167 6.14 0.95 5.14
C ARG A 167 5.04 2.00 5.13
N MET A 168 5.26 3.14 4.51
CA MET A 168 4.34 4.27 4.48
C MET A 168 4.11 4.94 5.85
N ASP A 169 5.02 4.73 6.84
CA ASP A 169 5.01 5.53 8.06
C ASP A 169 5.55 6.94 7.77
N ILE A 170 4.82 7.97 8.16
CA ILE A 170 5.32 9.37 8.14
C ILE A 170 6.29 9.52 9.32
N VAL A 171 7.57 9.63 9.02
CA VAL A 171 8.64 9.70 10.04
C VAL A 171 9.07 11.12 10.36
N ALA A 172 8.82 12.05 9.44
CA ALA A 172 8.95 13.49 9.64
C ALA A 172 8.07 14.25 8.66
N ALA A 173 7.74 15.48 8.99
CA ALA A 173 7.02 16.41 8.12
C ALA A 173 7.36 17.84 8.54
N ASN A 174 7.24 18.79 7.60
CA ASN A 174 7.15 20.19 7.96
C ASN A 174 5.75 20.53 8.48
N ARG A 175 5.54 21.76 8.90
CA ARG A 175 4.26 22.20 9.46
C ARG A 175 3.08 22.03 8.50
N LEU A 176 3.26 22.38 7.22
CA LEU A 176 2.22 22.21 6.21
C LEU A 176 1.96 20.73 5.90
N GLY A 177 3.00 19.90 5.85
CA GLY A 177 2.86 18.45 5.69
C GLY A 177 2.11 17.79 6.84
N GLN A 178 2.35 18.23 8.09
CA GLN A 178 1.58 17.78 9.26
C GLN A 178 0.12 18.21 9.16
N ALA A 179 -0.14 19.45 8.77
CA ALA A 179 -1.48 19.96 8.58
C ALA A 179 -2.21 19.21 7.45
N MET A 180 -1.59 19.04 6.29
CA MET A 180 -2.16 18.33 5.16
C MET A 180 -2.52 16.87 5.49
N TYR A 181 -1.64 16.16 6.21
CA TYR A 181 -1.87 14.78 6.62
C TYR A 181 -2.52 14.65 8.00
N TRP A 182 -3.11 15.73 8.51
CA TRP A 182 -3.81 15.74 9.81
C TRP A 182 -4.77 14.56 10.00
N PRO A 183 -5.60 14.16 9.01
CA PRO A 183 -6.49 13.01 9.17
C PRO A 183 -5.73 11.71 9.45
N VAL A 184 -4.57 11.52 8.82
CA VAL A 184 -3.71 10.34 9.04
C VAL A 184 -3.12 10.34 10.45
N TYR A 185 -2.75 11.50 10.98
CA TYR A 185 -2.27 11.63 12.37
C TYR A 185 -3.36 11.40 13.40
N GLN A 186 -4.62 11.71 13.07
CA GLN A 186 -5.78 11.51 13.94
C GLN A 186 -6.36 10.08 13.86
N SER A 187 -5.93 9.29 12.89
CA SER A 187 -6.41 7.93 12.73
C SER A 187 -6.17 7.08 13.98
N ARG A 188 -7.24 6.45 14.46
CA ARG A 188 -7.23 5.59 15.65
C ARG A 188 -7.17 4.11 15.31
N VAL A 189 -6.85 3.75 14.08
CA VAL A 189 -6.73 2.36 13.65
C VAL A 189 -5.67 1.65 14.51
N PRO A 190 -6.06 0.68 15.36
CA PRO A 190 -5.12 -0.03 16.21
C PRO A 190 -4.25 -0.98 15.39
N ALA A 191 -2.94 -1.04 15.70
CA ALA A 191 -2.08 -2.07 15.14
C ALA A 191 -2.39 -3.45 15.75
N PRO A 192 -2.20 -4.54 14.98
CA PRO A 192 -2.50 -5.89 15.43
C PRO A 192 -1.68 -6.27 16.67
N GLY A 193 -2.31 -7.03 17.56
CA GLY A 193 -1.68 -7.61 18.76
C GLY A 193 -1.48 -6.66 19.93
N ARG A 194 -1.95 -5.43 19.86
CA ARG A 194 -2.04 -4.52 21.01
C ARG A 194 -3.50 -4.21 21.29
N GLY A 195 -3.97 -4.59 22.50
CA GLY A 195 -5.24 -4.12 23.04
C GLY A 195 -5.35 -2.59 23.11
N PRO A 196 -6.49 -2.06 23.63
CA PRO A 196 -6.66 -0.61 23.81
C PRO A 196 -5.43 -0.05 24.51
N ARG A 197 -4.85 1.01 23.96
CA ARG A 197 -3.61 1.62 24.43
C ARG A 197 -3.73 2.06 25.88
N PRO A 198 -2.81 1.67 26.78
CA PRO A 198 -2.57 2.48 27.94
C PRO A 198 -1.91 3.80 27.49
N ASP A 199 -2.30 4.92 28.07
CA ASP A 199 -1.82 6.28 27.76
C ASP A 199 -0.29 6.46 27.74
N THR A 200 0.45 5.47 28.22
CA THR A 200 1.93 5.46 28.33
C THR A 200 2.65 4.80 27.15
N ALA A 201 1.94 4.24 26.17
CA ALA A 201 2.58 3.60 25.02
C ALA A 201 3.11 4.66 24.05
N ARG A 202 4.38 4.48 23.57
CA ARG A 202 4.95 5.33 22.51
C ARG A 202 3.97 5.48 21.37
N PRO A 203 3.68 6.73 20.92
CA PRO A 203 2.80 6.96 19.77
C PRO A 203 3.31 6.14 18.57
N GLN A 204 2.43 5.41 17.92
CA GLN A 204 2.79 4.80 16.64
C GLN A 204 2.92 5.92 15.60
N PRO A 205 3.87 5.82 14.67
CA PRO A 205 3.93 6.78 13.57
C PRO A 205 2.62 6.72 12.76
N ALA A 206 2.17 7.87 12.29
CA ALA A 206 1.06 7.96 11.35
C ALA A 206 1.41 7.13 10.10
N ASN A 207 0.54 6.20 9.72
CA ASN A 207 0.78 5.27 8.63
C ASN A 207 -0.27 5.46 7.54
N ILE A 208 0.17 5.90 6.36
CA ILE A 208 -0.73 6.22 5.23
C ILE A 208 -1.49 4.98 4.76
N ALA A 209 -0.84 3.81 4.68
CA ALA A 209 -1.49 2.60 4.22
C ALA A 209 -2.57 2.09 5.17
N ARG A 210 -2.33 2.14 6.50
CA ARG A 210 -3.38 1.80 7.49
C ARG A 210 -4.54 2.75 7.42
N PHE A 211 -4.28 4.04 7.35
CA PHE A 211 -5.32 5.05 7.20
C PHE A 211 -6.16 4.79 5.95
N GLN A 212 -5.53 4.58 4.81
CA GLN A 212 -6.20 4.40 3.54
C GLN A 212 -7.07 3.15 3.48
N PHE A 213 -6.60 2.02 4.02
CA PHE A 213 -7.30 0.74 3.88
C PHE A 213 -8.13 0.32 5.09
N LEU A 214 -7.93 0.92 6.26
CA LEU A 214 -8.56 0.48 7.50
C LEU A 214 -9.33 1.58 8.22
N ASP A 215 -9.17 2.85 7.83
CA ASP A 215 -9.90 3.96 8.42
C ASP A 215 -10.99 4.43 7.42
N PRO A 216 -12.25 4.51 7.82
CA PRO A 216 -13.31 5.01 6.93
C PRO A 216 -13.02 6.39 6.35
N ALA A 217 -12.37 7.28 7.10
CA ALA A 217 -11.97 8.61 6.61
C ALA A 217 -10.97 8.56 5.44
N GLY A 218 -10.33 7.41 5.20
CA GLY A 218 -9.43 7.24 4.06
C GLY A 218 -10.13 7.37 2.71
N HIS A 219 -11.38 6.94 2.60
CA HIS A 219 -12.18 7.09 1.38
C HIS A 219 -12.55 8.55 1.10
N ASP A 220 -12.89 9.29 2.15
CA ASP A 220 -13.23 10.71 2.02
C ASP A 220 -12.01 11.56 1.70
N PHE A 221 -10.85 11.23 2.31
CA PHE A 221 -9.63 11.99 2.16
C PHE A 221 -8.97 11.84 0.77
N PHE A 222 -9.14 10.69 0.12
CA PHE A 222 -8.62 10.43 -1.24
C PHE A 222 -9.78 10.35 -2.23
N PRO A 223 -10.18 11.43 -2.93
CA PRO A 223 -11.30 11.41 -3.87
C PRO A 223 -11.13 10.38 -5.00
N ASP A 224 -9.91 10.21 -5.50
CA ASP A 224 -9.54 9.10 -6.40
C ASP A 224 -8.94 7.95 -5.59
N TRP A 225 -9.77 7.36 -4.72
CA TRP A 225 -9.34 6.33 -3.78
C TRP A 225 -8.76 5.09 -4.48
N GLU A 226 -9.36 4.67 -5.59
CA GLU A 226 -8.94 3.50 -6.36
C GLU A 226 -7.49 3.63 -6.83
N ASN A 227 -7.15 4.74 -7.48
CA ASN A 227 -5.79 5.01 -7.95
C ASN A 227 -4.81 5.21 -6.77
N ALA A 228 -5.23 5.90 -5.73
CA ALA A 228 -4.42 6.07 -4.53
C ALA A 228 -4.12 4.73 -3.85
N ALA A 229 -5.10 3.80 -3.81
CA ALA A 229 -4.95 2.45 -3.29
C ALA A 229 -3.98 1.62 -4.14
N ASP A 230 -4.11 1.68 -5.46
CA ASP A 230 -3.19 1.00 -6.39
C ASP A 230 -1.75 1.48 -6.21
N ILE A 231 -1.54 2.79 -6.09
CA ILE A 231 -0.23 3.40 -5.83
C ILE A 231 0.33 2.90 -4.49
N THR A 232 -0.45 2.92 -3.44
CA THR A 232 -0.01 2.49 -2.10
C THR A 232 0.40 1.01 -2.09
N VAL A 233 -0.39 0.14 -2.71
CA VAL A 233 -0.06 -1.30 -2.83
C VAL A 233 1.21 -1.50 -3.65
N ALA A 234 1.35 -0.79 -4.78
CA ALA A 234 2.52 -0.89 -5.63
C ALA A 234 3.80 -0.45 -4.91
N LEU A 235 3.75 0.63 -4.10
CA LEU A 235 4.87 1.10 -3.29
C LEU A 235 5.27 0.10 -2.21
N LEU A 236 4.29 -0.47 -1.49
CA LEU A 236 4.56 -1.50 -0.48
C LEU A 236 5.18 -2.75 -1.12
N ARG A 237 4.77 -3.12 -2.34
CA ARG A 237 5.34 -4.25 -3.07
C ARG A 237 6.77 -3.96 -3.52
N THR A 238 7.05 -2.78 -4.05
CA THR A 238 8.40 -2.36 -4.40
C THR A 238 9.33 -2.46 -3.19
N GLU A 239 8.88 -2.01 -2.03
CA GLU A 239 9.67 -2.10 -0.79
C GLU A 239 9.83 -3.55 -0.32
N ALA A 240 8.81 -4.40 -0.46
CA ALA A 240 8.91 -5.83 -0.16
C ALA A 240 9.94 -6.55 -1.05
N GLY A 241 10.06 -6.14 -2.31
CA GLY A 241 11.12 -6.62 -3.22
C GLY A 241 12.52 -6.14 -2.82
N ARG A 242 12.65 -4.88 -2.37
CA ARG A 242 13.91 -4.30 -1.91
C ARG A 242 14.40 -4.89 -0.58
N ASP A 243 13.48 -5.18 0.33
CA ASP A 243 13.78 -5.67 1.70
C ASP A 243 12.79 -6.77 2.13
N PRO A 244 12.86 -7.98 1.52
CA PRO A 244 11.94 -9.07 1.81
C PRO A 244 12.07 -9.63 3.22
N TYR A 245 13.14 -9.28 3.95
CA TYR A 245 13.38 -9.71 5.32
C TYR A 245 12.86 -8.73 6.37
N ASN A 246 12.20 -7.65 5.97
CA ASN A 246 11.64 -6.64 6.86
C ASN A 246 10.38 -7.18 7.56
N LYS A 247 10.56 -7.63 8.80
CA LYS A 247 9.49 -8.22 9.62
C LYS A 247 8.31 -7.26 9.83
N GLU A 248 8.60 -5.97 10.01
CA GLU A 248 7.57 -4.96 10.27
C GLU A 248 6.75 -4.67 9.01
N LEU A 249 7.39 -4.69 7.83
CA LEU A 249 6.68 -4.60 6.54
C LEU A 249 5.83 -5.84 6.30
N THR A 250 6.38 -7.03 6.55
CA THR A 250 5.62 -8.30 6.44
C THR A 250 4.41 -8.32 7.37
N GLN A 251 4.55 -7.81 8.60
CA GLN A 251 3.43 -7.70 9.54
C GLN A 251 2.37 -6.71 9.04
N LEU A 252 2.77 -5.56 8.49
CA LEU A 252 1.84 -4.59 7.90
C LEU A 252 1.07 -5.19 6.72
N ILE A 253 1.77 -5.85 5.79
CA ILE A 253 1.15 -6.51 4.64
C ILE A 253 0.16 -7.59 5.11
N GLY A 254 0.55 -8.40 6.09
CA GLY A 254 -0.32 -9.41 6.70
C GLY A 254 -1.57 -8.81 7.36
N GLU A 255 -1.40 -7.71 8.10
CA GLU A 255 -2.50 -6.96 8.70
C GLU A 255 -3.48 -6.45 7.63
N LEU A 256 -2.98 -5.73 6.63
CA LEU A 256 -3.79 -5.14 5.57
C LEU A 256 -4.50 -6.23 4.75
N SER A 257 -3.82 -7.32 4.41
CA SER A 257 -4.40 -8.45 3.68
C SER A 257 -5.50 -9.18 4.46
N THR A 258 -5.44 -9.17 5.79
CA THR A 258 -6.43 -9.83 6.65
C THR A 258 -7.65 -8.94 6.89
N ARG A 259 -7.45 -7.63 7.01
CA ARG A 259 -8.48 -6.66 7.43
C ARG A 259 -9.14 -5.91 6.28
N SER A 260 -8.55 -5.91 5.06
CA SER A 260 -9.08 -5.24 3.88
C SER A 260 -9.10 -6.18 2.68
N ASP A 261 -10.31 -6.44 2.15
CA ASP A 261 -10.50 -7.22 0.93
C ASP A 261 -9.96 -6.47 -0.28
N ASP A 262 -10.10 -5.16 -0.31
CA ASP A 262 -9.55 -4.27 -1.34
C ASP A 262 -8.02 -4.36 -1.41
N PHE A 263 -7.34 -4.29 -0.24
CA PHE A 263 -5.90 -4.48 -0.20
C PHE A 263 -5.51 -5.87 -0.70
N ARG A 264 -6.17 -6.92 -0.21
CA ARG A 264 -5.88 -8.31 -0.58
C ARG A 264 -6.04 -8.54 -2.07
N GLY A 265 -7.11 -8.03 -2.68
CA GLY A 265 -7.37 -8.14 -4.12
C GLY A 265 -6.29 -7.47 -4.97
N ARG A 266 -5.88 -6.24 -4.60
CA ARG A 266 -4.82 -5.49 -5.29
C ARG A 266 -3.45 -6.11 -5.07
N TRP A 267 -3.16 -6.57 -3.86
CA TRP A 267 -1.91 -7.25 -3.55
C TRP A 267 -1.72 -8.50 -4.40
N ALA A 268 -2.76 -9.27 -4.66
CA ALA A 268 -2.71 -10.47 -5.50
C ALA A 268 -2.41 -10.21 -6.99
N GLN A 269 -2.49 -8.96 -7.46
CA GLN A 269 -2.22 -8.59 -8.86
C GLN A 269 -0.74 -8.40 -9.18
N HIS A 270 0.14 -8.35 -8.17
CA HIS A 270 1.59 -8.15 -8.31
C HIS A 270 1.98 -6.89 -9.11
N ASN A 271 1.18 -5.81 -9.02
CA ASN A 271 1.48 -4.55 -9.67
C ASN A 271 2.58 -3.80 -8.92
N VAL A 272 3.52 -3.22 -9.66
CA VAL A 272 4.54 -2.28 -9.18
C VAL A 272 4.44 -1.00 -10.00
N ARG A 273 4.76 0.14 -9.39
CA ARG A 273 4.78 1.45 -10.06
C ARG A 273 5.94 2.27 -9.52
N LEU A 274 6.55 3.06 -10.38
CA LEU A 274 7.37 4.19 -9.96
C LEU A 274 6.44 5.33 -9.51
N HIS A 275 6.85 6.02 -8.45
CA HIS A 275 6.07 7.11 -7.87
C HIS A 275 7.01 8.27 -7.56
N HIS A 276 7.51 8.91 -8.62
CA HIS A 276 8.47 9.99 -8.50
C HIS A 276 7.82 11.36 -8.64
N THR A 277 6.88 11.52 -9.57
CA THR A 277 6.18 12.77 -9.86
C THR A 277 4.75 12.50 -10.32
N GLY A 278 3.89 13.48 -10.23
CA GLY A 278 2.50 13.42 -10.69
C GLY A 278 1.59 14.37 -9.93
N THR A 279 0.30 14.20 -10.12
CA THR A 279 -0.74 15.01 -9.48
C THR A 279 -1.59 14.14 -8.58
N LYS A 280 -2.01 14.65 -7.42
CA LYS A 280 -2.91 13.99 -6.48
C LYS A 280 -4.03 14.91 -6.03
N ALA A 281 -5.22 14.36 -5.95
CA ALA A 281 -6.37 15.00 -5.34
C ALA A 281 -6.52 14.57 -3.89
N TYR A 282 -6.94 15.51 -3.03
CA TYR A 282 -7.25 15.31 -1.63
C TYR A 282 -8.52 16.07 -1.27
N HIS A 283 -9.33 15.50 -0.39
CA HIS A 283 -10.43 16.20 0.27
C HIS A 283 -10.06 16.38 1.74
N HIS A 284 -9.61 17.59 2.08
CA HIS A 284 -9.16 17.87 3.43
C HIS A 284 -10.32 18.40 4.30
N PRO A 285 -10.59 17.85 5.49
CA PRO A 285 -11.78 18.16 6.28
C PRO A 285 -11.88 19.62 6.72
N ALA A 286 -10.76 20.35 6.80
CA ALA A 286 -10.75 21.75 7.24
C ALA A 286 -10.75 22.76 6.10
N ILE A 287 -10.26 22.42 4.92
CA ILE A 287 -10.04 23.37 3.82
C ILE A 287 -10.66 22.92 2.48
N GLY A 288 -11.28 21.73 2.42
CA GLY A 288 -11.90 21.20 1.21
C GLY A 288 -10.94 20.59 0.23
N ASP A 289 -11.21 20.73 -1.06
CA ASP A 289 -10.51 20.03 -2.13
C ASP A 289 -9.15 20.66 -2.47
N LEU A 290 -8.19 19.77 -2.70
CA LEU A 290 -6.83 20.11 -3.10
C LEU A 290 -6.43 19.23 -4.27
N VAL A 291 -5.89 19.81 -5.34
CA VAL A 291 -5.22 19.11 -6.42
C VAL A 291 -3.78 19.59 -6.46
N LEU A 292 -2.85 18.74 -6.06
CA LEU A 292 -1.45 19.10 -5.84
C LEU A 292 -0.54 18.26 -6.71
N ASP A 293 0.43 18.91 -7.32
CA ASP A 293 1.57 18.23 -7.92
C ASP A 293 2.53 17.77 -6.81
N TYR A 294 3.17 16.63 -7.00
CA TYR A 294 4.14 16.12 -6.05
C TYR A 294 5.43 15.69 -6.73
N GLU A 295 6.53 15.92 -6.03
CA GLU A 295 7.84 15.37 -6.34
C GLU A 295 8.29 14.45 -5.18
N SER A 296 8.68 13.24 -5.51
CA SER A 296 9.03 12.19 -4.57
C SER A 296 10.45 11.69 -4.83
N MET A 297 11.32 11.84 -3.83
CA MET A 297 12.76 11.63 -3.95
C MET A 297 13.27 10.63 -2.92
N ASP A 298 13.96 9.59 -3.37
CA ASP A 298 14.67 8.68 -2.46
C ASP A 298 15.89 9.38 -1.87
N LEU A 299 16.06 9.29 -0.56
CA LEU A 299 17.16 9.94 0.16
C LEU A 299 18.39 9.04 0.19
N HIS A 300 19.35 9.28 -0.70
CA HIS A 300 20.56 8.46 -0.83
C HIS A 300 21.38 8.35 0.48
N ALA A 301 21.45 9.45 1.25
CA ALA A 301 22.15 9.47 2.54
C ALA A 301 21.40 8.74 3.67
N ASP A 302 20.11 8.47 3.48
CA ASP A 302 19.22 7.78 4.41
C ASP A 302 18.40 6.71 3.67
N PRO A 303 19.03 5.60 3.22
CA PRO A 303 18.39 4.58 2.41
C PRO A 303 17.13 4.04 3.09
N GLY A 304 16.03 3.96 2.31
CA GLY A 304 14.71 3.56 2.77
C GLY A 304 13.85 4.70 3.29
N LEU A 305 14.35 5.95 3.25
CA LEU A 305 13.53 7.15 3.43
C LEU A 305 13.28 7.82 2.08
N ASN A 306 12.09 8.35 1.93
CA ASN A 306 11.64 9.07 0.76
C ASN A 306 11.04 10.41 1.20
N LEU A 307 11.49 11.50 0.59
CA LEU A 307 10.93 12.84 0.75
C LEU A 307 9.89 13.06 -0.35
N THR A 308 8.69 13.48 0.03
CA THR A 308 7.67 13.94 -0.92
C THR A 308 7.30 15.37 -0.60
N VAL A 309 7.37 16.23 -1.61
CA VAL A 309 7.00 17.66 -1.54
C VAL A 309 5.79 17.88 -2.45
N TYR A 310 4.83 18.66 -1.99
CA TYR A 310 3.61 18.98 -2.72
C TYR A 310 3.58 20.46 -3.07
N THR A 311 3.12 20.76 -4.28
CA THR A 311 2.99 22.12 -4.79
C THR A 311 1.66 22.31 -5.52
N ALA A 312 1.23 23.54 -5.67
CA ALA A 312 0.14 23.92 -6.56
C ALA A 312 0.62 25.03 -7.52
N ALA A 313 0.14 25.00 -8.75
CA ALA A 313 0.42 26.08 -9.69
C ALA A 313 -0.12 27.40 -9.15
N PRO A 314 0.60 28.52 -9.31
CA PRO A 314 0.12 29.83 -8.93
C PRO A 314 -1.25 30.15 -9.56
N ASP A 315 -2.05 30.97 -8.88
CA ASP A 315 -3.36 31.44 -9.35
C ASP A 315 -4.39 30.31 -9.60
N THR A 316 -4.24 29.17 -8.89
CA THR A 316 -5.20 28.08 -8.90
C THR A 316 -5.97 27.98 -7.57
N PRO A 317 -7.19 27.40 -7.58
CA PRO A 317 -7.93 27.15 -6.32
C PRO A 317 -7.12 26.36 -5.29
N SER A 318 -6.29 25.40 -5.75
CA SER A 318 -5.42 24.60 -4.87
C SER A 318 -4.28 25.43 -4.26
N HIS A 319 -3.77 26.45 -4.97
CA HIS A 319 -2.80 27.39 -4.39
C HIS A 319 -3.43 28.23 -3.28
N ASP A 320 -4.66 28.72 -3.46
CA ASP A 320 -5.38 29.43 -2.42
C ASP A 320 -5.71 28.50 -1.24
N ALA A 321 -6.11 27.27 -1.49
CA ALA A 321 -6.36 26.27 -0.46
C ALA A 321 -5.08 25.92 0.34
N LEU A 322 -3.87 25.90 -0.27
CA LEU A 322 -2.61 25.78 0.47
C LEU A 322 -2.38 26.98 1.41
N ARG A 323 -2.75 28.18 1.01
CA ARG A 323 -2.66 29.37 1.90
C ARG A 323 -3.63 29.25 3.08
N LEU A 324 -4.85 28.74 2.84
CA LEU A 324 -5.81 28.44 3.91
C LEU A 324 -5.26 27.35 4.85
N LEU A 325 -4.64 26.30 4.29
CA LEU A 325 -3.97 25.26 5.06
C LEU A 325 -2.87 25.83 5.96
N ALA A 326 -2.06 26.77 5.44
CA ALA A 326 -1.02 27.44 6.21
C ALA A 326 -1.59 28.26 7.38
N SER A 327 -2.68 28.97 7.14
CA SER A 327 -3.41 29.72 8.17
C SER A 327 -3.97 28.78 9.24
N TRP A 328 -4.62 27.70 8.82
CA TRP A 328 -5.16 26.69 9.74
C TRP A 328 -4.06 25.99 10.55
N ALA A 329 -2.96 25.64 9.90
CA ALA A 329 -1.79 25.08 10.59
C ALA A 329 -1.22 26.04 11.66
N ALA A 330 -1.34 27.35 11.45
CA ALA A 330 -0.94 28.37 12.43
C ALA A 330 -1.81 28.32 13.70
N THR A 331 -3.12 28.10 13.56
CA THR A 331 -4.03 27.98 14.69
C THR A 331 -3.79 26.72 15.52
N LEU A 332 -3.44 25.59 14.86
CA LEU A 332 -3.12 24.35 15.57
C LEU A 332 -1.85 24.44 16.45
N ALA A 333 -0.96 25.35 16.14
CA ALA A 333 0.30 25.52 16.88
C ALA A 333 0.19 26.52 18.04
N GLN A 334 -0.93 27.24 18.18
CA GLN A 334 -1.17 28.09 19.34
C GLN A 334 -1.76 27.22 20.45
N PRO A 335 -1.07 27.04 21.60
CA PRO A 335 -1.71 26.44 22.77
C PRO A 335 -2.88 27.34 23.17
N ASP A 336 -4.00 26.72 23.58
CA ASP A 336 -5.15 27.42 24.17
C ASP A 336 -4.67 28.46 25.16
N GLN A 337 -4.65 29.72 24.75
CA GLN A 337 -4.57 30.80 25.74
C GLN A 337 -5.91 30.79 26.45
N PRO A 338 -5.97 30.61 27.78
CA PRO A 338 -7.19 30.78 28.52
C PRO A 338 -7.67 32.18 28.24
N HIS A 339 -8.91 32.26 27.76
CA HIS A 339 -9.62 33.54 27.61
C HIS A 339 -9.75 34.11 29.00
N ASP A 340 -8.86 35.07 29.37
CA ASP A 340 -9.02 35.96 30.51
C ASP A 340 -10.21 36.87 30.25
N ALA A 341 -11.41 36.33 30.44
CA ALA A 341 -12.68 37.05 30.34
C ALA A 341 -13.18 37.51 31.74
N ASP A 342 -12.33 37.57 32.77
CA ASP A 342 -12.73 37.94 34.11
C ASP A 342 -11.79 39.01 34.75
N ALA A 343 -11.45 40.07 34.00
CA ALA A 343 -10.71 41.19 34.58
C ALA A 343 -11.31 42.57 34.20
N GLN A 344 -12.64 42.70 34.25
CA GLN A 344 -13.30 44.01 34.22
C GLN A 344 -14.58 43.98 35.04
N HIS A 345 -14.51 43.78 36.35
CA HIS A 345 -15.47 44.24 37.34
C HIS A 345 -14.86 44.10 38.74
N ALA A 346 -14.03 45.05 39.09
CA ALA A 346 -13.76 45.42 40.47
C ALA A 346 -13.55 46.93 40.55
#